data_6ebea48cef3593f1c566f5457c06730c
#
_entry.id   6ebea48cef3593f1c566f5457c06730c
#
_cell.length_a   1.000
_cell.length_b   1.000
_cell.length_c   1.000
_cell.angle_alpha   90.00
_cell.angle_beta   90.00
_cell.angle_gamma   90.00
#
_symmetry.space_group_name_H-M   'P 1'
#
loop_
_entity.id
_entity.type
_entity.pdbx_description
1 polymer ?
#
loop_
_entity_poly.entity_id
_entity_poly.type
_entity_poly.pdbx_seq_one_letter_code
_entity_poly.pdbx_strand_id
1 'polypeptide(L)'
;MSLSDIKVPDIGDFQDVEIIEIICKIGDKILPEDLLISVESDKATMEVPSPTAGVVREIKVKVGDKVSAGTLILKMEETEISTEKNNKQSNEKVDSAEKSVESTPAPEAAESYSGKADISCDVLVLGSGPGGYTAAFRAADLGQNVVLVERYKRIGGVCLNVGCIPSKTLLHAAKVIDETESMNEHGISFAKPKINLDQLREWKNGIVNQLTTGLKSLAKQRKVQIVSGVGEFLDQNHLCVTDAEAKKSTI
;
A
#
# COMPACT_ATOMS: atom_id res chain seq x y z
N MET A 1 -25.12 -20.79 -20.51
CA MET A 1 -23.96 -19.90 -20.28
C MET A 1 -24.55 -18.51 -20.04
N SER A 2 -24.47 -18.00 -18.82
CA SER A 2 -24.99 -16.69 -18.46
C SER A 2 -23.91 -15.62 -18.67
N LEU A 3 -24.28 -14.53 -19.34
CA LEU A 3 -23.42 -13.36 -19.46
C LEU A 3 -23.68 -12.48 -18.24
N SER A 4 -22.64 -12.21 -17.45
CA SER A 4 -22.69 -11.28 -16.32
C SER A 4 -22.21 -9.91 -16.73
N ASP A 5 -22.96 -8.89 -16.35
CA ASP A 5 -22.65 -7.48 -16.56
C ASP A 5 -21.71 -7.00 -15.43
N ILE A 6 -20.48 -6.65 -15.75
CA ILE A 6 -19.51 -6.10 -14.82
C ILE A 6 -19.60 -4.58 -14.86
N LYS A 7 -19.87 -4.00 -13.69
CA LYS A 7 -20.08 -2.56 -13.52
C LYS A 7 -18.99 -1.97 -12.63
N VAL A 8 -18.79 -0.65 -12.75
CA VAL A 8 -17.92 0.11 -11.81
C VAL A 8 -18.50 -0.07 -10.41
N PRO A 9 -17.71 -0.55 -9.42
CA PRO A 9 -18.15 -0.64 -8.03
C PRO A 9 -18.40 0.75 -7.44
N ASP A 10 -18.88 0.79 -6.21
CA ASP A 10 -18.95 2.03 -5.46
C ASP A 10 -17.53 2.57 -5.21
N ILE A 11 -17.22 3.67 -5.86
CA ILE A 11 -15.93 4.37 -5.78
C ILE A 11 -16.01 5.60 -4.85
N GLY A 12 -17.02 5.65 -3.96
CA GLY A 12 -17.26 6.75 -3.03
C GLY A 12 -17.84 7.99 -3.72
N ASP A 13 -17.46 9.18 -3.25
CA ASP A 13 -18.00 10.47 -3.71
C ASP A 13 -17.51 10.89 -5.12
N PHE A 14 -16.82 10.01 -5.85
CA PHE A 14 -16.30 10.32 -7.19
C PHE A 14 -17.35 10.05 -8.27
N GLN A 15 -17.63 11.06 -9.07
CA GLN A 15 -18.48 10.99 -10.26
C GLN A 15 -17.69 11.44 -11.49
N ASP A 16 -18.03 10.88 -12.64
CA ASP A 16 -17.44 11.24 -13.93
C ASP A 16 -15.90 11.12 -13.97
N VAL A 17 -15.35 10.00 -13.43
CA VAL A 17 -13.91 9.71 -13.49
C VAL A 17 -13.52 9.18 -14.88
N GLU A 18 -12.39 9.63 -15.39
CA GLU A 18 -11.91 9.28 -16.73
C GLU A 18 -11.16 7.94 -16.72
N ILE A 19 -11.44 7.07 -17.70
CA ILE A 19 -10.70 5.83 -17.92
C ILE A 19 -9.36 6.16 -18.58
N ILE A 20 -8.25 5.90 -17.89
CA ILE A 20 -6.89 6.12 -18.41
C ILE A 20 -6.30 4.88 -19.06
N GLU A 21 -6.73 3.69 -18.64
CA GLU A 21 -6.22 2.43 -19.18
C GLU A 21 -7.27 1.31 -19.08
N ILE A 22 -7.29 0.43 -20.11
CA ILE A 22 -8.05 -0.83 -20.10
C ILE A 22 -7.03 -1.95 -20.08
N ILE A 23 -6.99 -2.70 -18.97
CA ILE A 23 -5.97 -3.72 -18.69
C ILE A 23 -6.34 -5.05 -19.36
N CYS A 24 -7.62 -5.39 -19.40
CA CYS A 24 -8.12 -6.64 -19.95
C CYS A 24 -8.47 -6.57 -21.45
N LYS A 25 -8.47 -7.69 -22.14
CA LYS A 25 -8.81 -7.83 -23.56
C LYS A 25 -9.95 -8.83 -23.75
N ILE A 26 -10.66 -8.73 -24.88
CA ILE A 26 -11.69 -9.71 -25.25
C ILE A 26 -11.04 -11.08 -25.41
N GLY A 27 -11.57 -12.08 -24.71
CA GLY A 27 -11.04 -13.45 -24.68
C GLY A 27 -10.18 -13.77 -23.46
N ASP A 28 -9.78 -12.79 -22.68
CA ASP A 28 -8.99 -13.00 -21.46
C ASP A 28 -9.81 -13.74 -20.40
N LYS A 29 -9.12 -14.64 -19.70
CA LYS A 29 -9.64 -15.32 -18.52
C LYS A 29 -9.28 -14.48 -17.29
N ILE A 30 -10.28 -13.95 -16.64
CA ILE A 30 -10.18 -13.09 -15.48
C ILE A 30 -10.52 -13.89 -14.23
N LEU A 31 -9.73 -13.71 -13.19
CA LEU A 31 -10.00 -14.22 -11.84
C LEU A 31 -10.63 -13.11 -10.98
N PRO A 32 -11.27 -13.45 -9.86
CA PRO A 32 -11.70 -12.44 -8.88
C PRO A 32 -10.47 -11.61 -8.44
N GLU A 33 -10.65 -10.30 -8.29
CA GLU A 33 -9.62 -9.31 -7.93
C GLU A 33 -8.61 -8.97 -9.05
N ASP A 34 -8.66 -9.60 -10.24
CA ASP A 34 -7.87 -9.17 -11.38
C ASP A 34 -8.31 -7.77 -11.86
N LEU A 35 -7.34 -6.93 -12.22
CA LEU A 35 -7.59 -5.56 -12.63
C LEU A 35 -8.19 -5.48 -14.04
N LEU A 36 -9.28 -4.73 -14.19
CA LEU A 36 -10.01 -4.57 -15.45
C LEU A 36 -9.69 -3.24 -16.15
N ILE A 37 -9.80 -2.14 -15.42
CA ILE A 37 -9.55 -0.78 -15.91
C ILE A 37 -8.87 0.05 -14.84
N SER A 38 -8.12 1.08 -15.25
CA SER A 38 -7.65 2.16 -14.39
C SER A 38 -8.42 3.44 -14.69
N VAL A 39 -8.88 4.11 -13.65
CA VAL A 39 -9.60 5.39 -13.75
C VAL A 39 -8.85 6.48 -13.00
N GLU A 40 -8.93 7.71 -13.47
CA GLU A 40 -8.29 8.87 -12.85
C GLU A 40 -9.34 9.86 -12.37
N SER A 41 -9.21 10.29 -11.14
CA SER A 41 -9.96 11.40 -10.56
C SER A 41 -9.02 12.57 -10.29
N ASP A 42 -9.55 13.74 -9.99
CA ASP A 42 -8.77 14.95 -9.63
C ASP A 42 -7.77 14.73 -8.49
N LYS A 43 -7.90 13.65 -7.73
CA LYS A 43 -7.11 13.40 -6.51
C LYS A 43 -6.30 12.12 -6.53
N ALA A 44 -6.68 11.11 -7.32
CA ALA A 44 -6.03 9.80 -7.33
C ALA A 44 -6.37 8.98 -8.58
N THR A 45 -5.44 8.13 -8.97
CA THR A 45 -5.67 7.00 -9.89
C THR A 45 -6.19 5.82 -9.09
N MET A 46 -7.24 5.19 -9.56
CA MET A 46 -7.86 4.01 -8.94
C MET A 46 -7.96 2.87 -9.95
N GLU A 47 -7.75 1.66 -9.47
CA GLU A 47 -7.87 0.44 -10.25
C GLU A 47 -9.19 -0.26 -9.89
N VAL A 48 -9.91 -0.71 -10.91
CA VAL A 48 -11.19 -1.40 -10.75
C VAL A 48 -10.98 -2.90 -10.93
N PRO A 49 -11.08 -3.70 -9.84
CA PRO A 49 -10.92 -5.14 -9.88
C PRO A 49 -12.20 -5.84 -10.36
N SER A 50 -12.05 -7.07 -10.85
CA SER A 50 -13.17 -7.93 -11.20
C SER A 50 -13.83 -8.53 -9.94
N PRO A 51 -15.15 -8.47 -9.80
CA PRO A 51 -15.87 -9.11 -8.70
C PRO A 51 -16.00 -10.63 -8.86
N THR A 52 -15.83 -11.17 -10.06
CA THR A 52 -16.08 -12.58 -10.37
C THR A 52 -15.04 -13.14 -11.35
N ALA A 53 -14.94 -14.48 -11.42
CA ALA A 53 -14.15 -15.16 -12.42
C ALA A 53 -14.95 -15.35 -13.72
N GLY A 54 -14.30 -15.23 -14.88
CA GLY A 54 -14.95 -15.46 -16.15
C GLY A 54 -14.05 -15.17 -17.35
N VAL A 55 -14.64 -15.24 -18.55
CA VAL A 55 -13.98 -14.88 -19.81
C VAL A 55 -14.60 -13.62 -20.36
N VAL A 56 -13.78 -12.61 -20.67
CA VAL A 56 -14.24 -11.33 -21.24
C VAL A 56 -14.82 -11.58 -22.65
N ARG A 57 -16.09 -11.24 -22.85
CA ARG A 57 -16.77 -11.39 -24.13
C ARG A 57 -16.96 -10.06 -24.87
N GLU A 58 -17.17 -9.00 -24.13
CA GLU A 58 -17.38 -7.69 -24.72
C GLU A 58 -16.92 -6.59 -23.77
N ILE A 59 -16.21 -5.58 -24.28
CA ILE A 59 -15.84 -4.37 -23.53
C ILE A 59 -16.72 -3.21 -24.04
N LYS A 60 -17.36 -2.52 -23.11
CA LYS A 60 -18.37 -1.46 -23.42
C LYS A 60 -17.82 -0.04 -23.27
N VAL A 61 -16.60 0.10 -22.77
CA VAL A 61 -15.96 1.38 -22.50
C VAL A 61 -14.65 1.52 -23.27
N LYS A 62 -14.17 2.76 -23.43
CA LYS A 62 -12.90 3.10 -24.10
C LYS A 62 -12.07 3.99 -23.19
N VAL A 63 -10.76 4.05 -23.45
CA VAL A 63 -9.87 5.03 -22.83
C VAL A 63 -10.34 6.45 -23.19
N GLY A 64 -10.47 7.32 -22.18
CA GLY A 64 -11.02 8.66 -22.28
C GLY A 64 -12.51 8.77 -21.97
N ASP A 65 -13.22 7.65 -21.80
CA ASP A 65 -14.65 7.69 -21.40
C ASP A 65 -14.75 8.06 -19.91
N LYS A 66 -15.78 8.82 -19.57
CA LYS A 66 -16.13 9.17 -18.18
C LYS A 66 -17.10 8.14 -17.62
N VAL A 67 -16.78 7.60 -16.45
CA VAL A 67 -17.58 6.58 -15.78
C VAL A 67 -17.85 6.96 -14.33
N SER A 68 -18.98 6.49 -13.82
CA SER A 68 -19.42 6.65 -12.42
C SER A 68 -19.81 5.29 -11.85
N ALA A 69 -20.02 5.20 -10.55
CA ALA A 69 -20.49 3.98 -9.90
C ALA A 69 -21.74 3.42 -10.62
N GLY A 70 -21.72 2.10 -10.90
CA GLY A 70 -22.80 1.42 -11.63
C GLY A 70 -22.70 1.46 -13.16
N THR A 71 -21.74 2.19 -13.76
CA THR A 71 -21.51 2.21 -15.22
C THR A 71 -21.04 0.82 -15.69
N LEU A 72 -21.63 0.30 -16.77
CA LEU A 72 -21.28 -1.00 -17.35
C LEU A 72 -19.91 -0.90 -18.05
N ILE A 73 -18.93 -1.70 -17.58
CA ILE A 73 -17.57 -1.77 -18.13
C ILE A 73 -17.48 -2.79 -19.23
N LEU A 74 -17.87 -4.04 -18.92
CA LEU A 74 -17.72 -5.17 -19.81
C LEU A 74 -18.73 -6.28 -19.48
N LYS A 75 -18.85 -7.23 -20.42
CA LYS A 75 -19.63 -8.45 -20.24
C LYS A 75 -18.71 -9.65 -20.18
N MET A 76 -18.87 -10.45 -19.13
CA MET A 76 -18.13 -11.71 -18.95
C MET A 76 -19.05 -12.92 -18.98
N GLU A 77 -18.56 -14.01 -19.49
CA GLU A 77 -19.17 -15.32 -19.35
C GLU A 77 -18.63 -15.98 -18.09
N GLU A 78 -19.49 -16.18 -17.10
CA GLU A 78 -19.10 -16.84 -15.85
C GLU A 78 -18.68 -18.28 -16.12
N THR A 79 -17.51 -18.65 -15.66
CA THR A 79 -17.00 -20.02 -15.69
C THR A 79 -16.82 -20.45 -14.23
N GLU A 80 -17.56 -21.48 -13.80
CA GLU A 80 -17.28 -22.13 -12.52
C GLU A 80 -15.91 -22.79 -12.63
N ILE A 81 -14.89 -22.13 -12.13
CA ILE A 81 -13.56 -22.72 -12.00
C ILE A 81 -13.47 -23.31 -10.59
N SER A 82 -13.71 -24.61 -10.50
CA SER A 82 -13.26 -25.40 -9.36
C SER A 82 -11.74 -25.22 -9.21
N THR A 83 -11.31 -24.87 -8.00
CA THR A 83 -9.92 -24.71 -7.60
C THR A 83 -9.14 -26.01 -7.78
N GLU A 84 -8.59 -26.24 -8.96
CA GLU A 84 -7.49 -27.18 -9.15
C GLU A 84 -6.22 -26.39 -9.45
N LYS A 85 -5.28 -26.48 -8.49
CA LYS A 85 -3.90 -26.05 -8.67
C LYS A 85 -3.30 -26.78 -9.88
N ASN A 86 -3.09 -26.09 -10.98
CA ASN A 86 -2.21 -26.59 -12.03
C ASN A 86 -1.28 -25.48 -12.50
N ASN A 87 -0.07 -25.63 -12.01
CA ASN A 87 1.13 -24.93 -12.44
C ASN A 87 1.48 -25.41 -13.84
N LYS A 88 1.24 -24.63 -14.87
CA LYS A 88 1.87 -24.80 -16.19
C LYS A 88 2.20 -23.45 -16.80
N GLN A 89 3.47 -23.12 -16.67
CA GLN A 89 4.16 -22.12 -17.47
C GLN A 89 4.03 -22.45 -18.96
N SER A 90 3.59 -21.48 -19.75
CA SER A 90 3.87 -21.46 -21.19
C SER A 90 4.95 -20.40 -21.42
N ASN A 91 6.14 -20.91 -21.78
CA ASN A 91 7.28 -20.15 -22.26
C ASN A 91 6.98 -19.53 -23.63
N GLU A 92 7.06 -18.22 -23.74
CA GLU A 92 7.49 -17.59 -24.98
C GLU A 92 8.86 -16.96 -24.79
N LYS A 93 9.77 -17.37 -25.66
CA LYS A 93 11.18 -16.98 -25.70
C LYS A 93 11.32 -15.49 -25.98
N VAL A 94 12.00 -14.80 -25.11
CA VAL A 94 12.78 -13.60 -25.48
C VAL A 94 14.23 -13.90 -25.12
N ASP A 95 15.06 -13.95 -26.17
CA ASP A 95 16.47 -14.20 -26.16
C ASP A 95 17.20 -12.99 -25.53
N SER A 96 17.81 -13.16 -24.38
CA SER A 96 18.90 -12.27 -23.91
C SER A 96 19.67 -12.92 -22.76
N ALA A 97 20.89 -13.32 -23.12
CA ALA A 97 22.09 -13.48 -22.30
C ALA A 97 21.90 -14.01 -20.88
N GLU A 98 22.10 -15.31 -20.73
CA GLU A 98 22.36 -15.99 -19.45
C GLU A 98 23.60 -15.42 -18.77
N LYS A 99 23.39 -14.74 -17.63
CA LYS A 99 24.34 -14.77 -16.52
C LYS A 99 23.81 -15.77 -15.53
N SER A 100 24.54 -16.89 -15.42
CA SER A 100 24.32 -17.92 -14.42
C SER A 100 24.33 -17.28 -13.01
N VAL A 101 23.15 -17.19 -12.40
CA VAL A 101 23.02 -16.93 -10.97
C VAL A 101 23.20 -18.30 -10.30
N GLU A 102 24.35 -18.49 -9.66
CA GLU A 102 24.62 -19.59 -8.73
C GLU A 102 23.44 -19.70 -7.77
N SER A 103 22.80 -20.85 -7.74
CA SER A 103 21.74 -21.16 -6.78
C SER A 103 22.32 -21.11 -5.37
N THR A 104 22.01 -20.05 -4.64
CA THR A 104 22.23 -20.03 -3.19
C THR A 104 21.49 -21.21 -2.58
N PRO A 105 22.16 -22.05 -1.77
CA PRO A 105 21.49 -23.14 -1.08
C PRO A 105 20.35 -22.56 -0.22
N ALA A 106 19.23 -23.29 -0.19
CA ALA A 106 18.12 -22.95 0.69
C ALA A 106 18.65 -22.79 2.13
N PRO A 107 18.27 -21.74 2.87
CA PRO A 107 18.73 -21.59 4.23
C PRO A 107 18.37 -22.86 5.02
N GLU A 108 19.38 -23.42 5.70
CA GLU A 108 19.18 -24.51 6.65
C GLU A 108 18.07 -24.11 7.62
N ALA A 109 17.17 -25.05 7.92
CA ALA A 109 16.07 -24.80 8.84
C ALA A 109 16.68 -24.30 10.18
N ALA A 110 16.34 -23.06 10.55
CA ALA A 110 16.82 -22.48 11.79
C ALA A 110 16.45 -23.42 12.95
N GLU A 111 17.42 -23.69 13.82
CA GLU A 111 17.20 -24.47 15.03
C GLU A 111 16.02 -23.84 15.80
N SER A 112 15.07 -24.69 16.25
CA SER A 112 13.93 -24.20 17.01
C SER A 112 14.38 -23.61 18.35
N TYR A 113 13.96 -22.38 18.65
CA TYR A 113 14.23 -21.76 19.94
C TYR A 113 13.51 -22.52 21.06
N SER A 114 14.26 -22.98 22.06
CA SER A 114 13.75 -23.76 23.20
C SER A 114 13.57 -22.91 24.47
N GLY A 115 13.83 -21.61 24.40
CA GLY A 115 13.69 -20.68 25.52
C GLY A 115 12.24 -20.26 25.76
N LYS A 116 12.03 -19.50 26.85
CA LYS A 116 10.72 -18.92 27.19
C LYS A 116 10.59 -17.55 26.55
N ALA A 117 9.43 -17.29 25.91
CA ALA A 117 9.10 -15.95 25.44
C ALA A 117 8.68 -15.03 26.61
N ASP A 118 9.12 -13.78 26.58
CA ASP A 118 8.72 -12.75 27.56
C ASP A 118 7.36 -12.14 27.22
N ILE A 119 7.02 -12.08 25.93
CA ILE A 119 5.75 -11.57 25.39
C ILE A 119 5.20 -12.63 24.44
N SER A 120 3.89 -12.84 24.48
CA SER A 120 3.18 -13.74 23.56
C SER A 120 2.13 -12.96 22.79
N CYS A 121 1.99 -13.25 21.49
CA CYS A 121 1.01 -12.62 20.61
C CYS A 121 0.52 -13.60 19.53
N ASP A 122 -0.62 -13.30 18.93
CA ASP A 122 -1.16 -14.06 17.79
C ASP A 122 -0.51 -13.59 16.48
N VAL A 123 -0.22 -12.28 16.40
CA VAL A 123 0.41 -11.67 15.22
C VAL A 123 1.53 -10.73 15.66
N LEU A 124 2.73 -11.01 15.18
CA LEU A 124 3.88 -10.14 15.35
C LEU A 124 4.15 -9.40 14.03
N VAL A 125 4.25 -8.07 14.10
CA VAL A 125 4.58 -7.23 12.96
C VAL A 125 5.94 -6.57 13.21
N LEU A 126 6.91 -6.82 12.33
CA LEU A 126 8.24 -6.23 12.39
C LEU A 126 8.32 -5.00 11.47
N GLY A 127 8.43 -3.82 12.08
CA GLY A 127 8.48 -2.53 11.41
C GLY A 127 7.13 -1.83 11.35
N SER A 128 7.11 -0.53 11.70
CA SER A 128 5.92 0.31 11.78
C SER A 128 5.75 1.26 10.59
N GLY A 129 6.29 0.91 9.42
CA GLY A 129 5.99 1.63 8.18
C GLY A 129 4.53 1.49 7.75
N PRO A 130 4.10 2.12 6.63
CA PRO A 130 2.70 2.09 6.19
C PRO A 130 2.10 0.68 6.11
N GLY A 131 2.81 -0.28 5.54
CA GLY A 131 2.37 -1.69 5.52
C GLY A 131 2.28 -2.29 6.92
N GLY A 132 3.27 -2.02 7.79
CA GLY A 132 3.33 -2.61 9.13
C GLY A 132 2.23 -2.13 10.05
N TYR A 133 2.05 -0.82 10.22
CA TYR A 133 0.96 -0.34 11.09
C TYR A 133 -0.43 -0.69 10.52
N THR A 134 -0.58 -0.72 9.20
CA THR A 134 -1.85 -1.12 8.57
C THR A 134 -2.16 -2.59 8.86
N ALA A 135 -1.17 -3.48 8.70
CA ALA A 135 -1.31 -4.90 9.01
C ALA A 135 -1.61 -5.12 10.50
N ALA A 136 -0.86 -4.43 11.39
CA ALA A 136 -1.07 -4.53 12.83
C ALA A 136 -2.48 -4.06 13.26
N PHE A 137 -2.96 -2.94 12.72
CA PHE A 137 -4.29 -2.43 13.02
C PHE A 137 -5.37 -3.34 12.49
N ARG A 138 -5.22 -3.85 11.27
CA ARG A 138 -6.20 -4.79 10.71
C ARG A 138 -6.27 -6.09 11.49
N ALA A 139 -5.13 -6.67 11.89
CA ALA A 139 -5.11 -7.86 12.72
C ALA A 139 -5.81 -7.62 14.07
N ALA A 140 -5.55 -6.47 14.71
CA ALA A 140 -6.21 -6.09 15.96
C ALA A 140 -7.73 -5.88 15.78
N ASP A 141 -8.17 -5.25 14.68
CA ASP A 141 -9.59 -5.08 14.35
C ASP A 141 -10.30 -6.43 14.11
N LEU A 142 -9.54 -7.47 13.73
CA LEU A 142 -10.01 -8.86 13.62
C LEU A 142 -9.94 -9.64 14.95
N GLY A 143 -9.62 -8.99 16.06
CA GLY A 143 -9.61 -9.57 17.40
C GLY A 143 -8.33 -10.28 17.80
N GLN A 144 -7.24 -10.16 17.01
CA GLN A 144 -5.97 -10.78 17.33
C GLN A 144 -5.19 -9.97 18.40
N ASN A 145 -4.40 -10.64 19.22
CA ASN A 145 -3.42 -10.01 20.10
C ASN A 145 -2.17 -9.67 19.27
N VAL A 146 -1.89 -8.37 19.12
CA VAL A 146 -0.89 -7.90 18.16
C VAL A 146 0.28 -7.20 18.85
N VAL A 147 1.49 -7.58 18.50
CA VAL A 147 2.73 -6.88 18.83
C VAL A 147 3.34 -6.25 17.59
N LEU A 148 3.61 -4.95 17.65
CA LEU A 148 4.29 -4.17 16.62
C LEU A 148 5.68 -3.78 17.10
N VAL A 149 6.72 -4.31 16.47
CA VAL A 149 8.13 -4.01 16.81
C VAL A 149 8.65 -2.90 15.91
N GLU A 150 9.23 -1.85 16.51
CA GLU A 150 9.81 -0.73 15.76
C GLU A 150 11.15 -0.31 16.37
N ARG A 151 12.19 -0.26 15.53
CA ARG A 151 13.54 0.11 15.96
C ARG A 151 13.74 1.59 16.26
N TYR A 152 12.90 2.45 15.69
CA TYR A 152 12.96 3.89 15.91
C TYR A 152 12.00 4.33 17.01
N LYS A 153 12.30 5.48 17.64
CA LYS A 153 11.45 6.07 18.71
C LYS A 153 10.06 6.46 18.21
N ARG A 154 9.89 6.66 16.91
CA ARG A 154 8.64 7.08 16.28
C ARG A 154 8.14 6.00 15.33
N ILE A 155 6.89 5.62 15.47
CA ILE A 155 6.21 4.76 14.51
C ILE A 155 5.87 5.53 13.23
N GLY A 156 5.50 4.82 12.15
CA GLY A 156 5.15 5.38 10.85
C GLY A 156 6.23 5.21 9.78
N GLY A 157 7.39 4.61 10.16
CA GLY A 157 8.48 4.27 9.26
C GLY A 157 9.07 5.46 8.50
N VAL A 158 9.78 5.15 7.42
CA VAL A 158 10.43 6.16 6.54
C VAL A 158 9.38 7.10 5.93
N CYS A 159 8.24 6.58 5.50
CA CYS A 159 7.22 7.37 4.80
C CYS A 159 6.75 8.57 5.65
N LEU A 160 6.35 8.36 6.91
CA LEU A 160 5.84 9.44 7.73
C LEU A 160 6.96 10.34 8.27
N ASN A 161 8.09 9.77 8.64
CA ASN A 161 9.11 10.50 9.39
C ASN A 161 10.12 11.26 8.51
N VAL A 162 10.54 10.69 7.37
CA VAL A 162 11.62 11.24 6.54
C VAL A 162 11.36 11.15 5.04
N GLY A 163 10.25 10.56 4.60
CA GLY A 163 9.90 10.31 3.21
C GLY A 163 8.68 11.08 2.74
N CYS A 164 7.59 10.38 2.47
CA CYS A 164 6.40 10.89 1.77
C CYS A 164 5.79 12.14 2.42
N ILE A 165 5.63 12.16 3.74
CA ILE A 165 4.97 13.27 4.42
C ILE A 165 5.82 14.54 4.41
N PRO A 166 7.09 14.53 4.86
CA PRO A 166 7.90 15.74 4.80
C PRO A 166 8.15 16.23 3.35
N SER A 167 8.31 15.34 2.39
CA SER A 167 8.50 15.74 0.99
C SER A 167 7.23 16.38 0.41
N LYS A 168 6.06 15.78 0.60
CA LYS A 168 4.78 16.34 0.13
C LYS A 168 4.47 17.68 0.79
N THR A 169 4.81 17.85 2.07
CA THR A 169 4.65 19.13 2.77
C THR A 169 5.49 20.22 2.10
N LEU A 170 6.76 19.95 1.80
CA LEU A 170 7.65 20.93 1.15
C LEU A 170 7.25 21.18 -0.31
N LEU A 171 6.85 20.14 -1.05
CA LEU A 171 6.36 20.27 -2.42
C LEU A 171 5.07 21.10 -2.48
N HIS A 172 4.18 20.97 -1.48
CA HIS A 172 3.00 21.85 -1.40
C HIS A 172 3.40 23.32 -1.24
N ALA A 173 4.38 23.63 -0.40
CA ALA A 173 4.87 25.02 -0.27
C ALA A 173 5.48 25.53 -1.58
N ALA A 174 6.26 24.70 -2.29
CA ALA A 174 6.82 25.03 -3.60
C ALA A 174 5.70 25.29 -4.64
N LYS A 175 4.71 24.40 -4.69
CA LYS A 175 3.56 24.52 -5.59
C LYS A 175 2.81 25.84 -5.39
N VAL A 176 2.56 26.25 -4.16
CA VAL A 176 1.90 27.54 -3.88
C VAL A 176 2.72 28.73 -4.41
N ILE A 177 4.06 28.66 -4.32
CA ILE A 177 4.93 29.72 -4.87
C ILE A 177 4.81 29.74 -6.41
N ASP A 178 4.91 28.58 -7.05
CA ASP A 178 4.80 28.45 -8.52
C ASP A 178 3.43 28.92 -9.02
N GLU A 179 2.35 28.57 -8.33
CA GLU A 179 0.99 29.00 -8.65
C GLU A 179 0.85 30.53 -8.54
N THR A 180 1.45 31.17 -7.54
CA THR A 180 1.41 32.64 -7.43
C THR A 180 2.24 33.32 -8.52
N GLU A 181 3.34 32.70 -8.99
CA GLU A 181 4.16 33.21 -10.08
C GLU A 181 3.43 33.09 -11.43
N SER A 182 2.73 31.98 -11.68
CA SER A 182 1.97 31.76 -12.91
C SER A 182 0.79 32.75 -13.07
N MET A 183 0.27 33.29 -11.98
CA MET A 183 -0.81 34.31 -12.06
C MET A 183 -0.40 35.60 -12.76
N ASN A 184 0.91 35.83 -12.94
CA ASN A 184 1.40 36.98 -13.72
C ASN A 184 0.89 36.96 -15.18
N GLU A 185 0.75 35.78 -15.78
CA GLU A 185 0.21 35.59 -17.13
C GLU A 185 -1.26 36.03 -17.25
N HIS A 186 -1.97 36.06 -16.11
CA HIS A 186 -3.37 36.49 -16.01
C HIS A 186 -3.52 37.91 -15.48
N GLY A 187 -2.43 38.68 -15.41
CA GLY A 187 -2.44 40.07 -14.99
C GLY A 187 -2.45 40.29 -13.48
N ILE A 188 -2.21 39.25 -12.68
CA ILE A 188 -2.14 39.32 -11.22
C ILE A 188 -0.70 39.12 -10.78
N SER A 189 -0.07 40.16 -10.23
CA SER A 189 1.32 40.13 -9.82
C SER A 189 1.48 40.09 -8.30
N PHE A 190 2.30 39.17 -7.82
CA PHE A 190 2.68 39.05 -6.43
C PHE A 190 4.14 39.50 -6.23
N ALA A 191 4.45 40.03 -5.05
CA ALA A 191 5.85 40.28 -4.68
C ALA A 191 6.58 38.96 -4.44
N LYS A 192 7.90 38.93 -4.71
CA LYS A 192 8.71 37.74 -4.42
C LYS A 192 8.58 37.31 -2.96
N PRO A 193 8.37 36.02 -2.69
CA PRO A 193 8.16 35.55 -1.34
C PRO A 193 9.41 35.71 -0.47
N LYS A 194 9.22 36.09 0.80
CA LYS A 194 10.26 36.01 1.82
C LYS A 194 10.15 34.68 2.52
N ILE A 195 11.15 33.83 2.40
CA ILE A 195 11.13 32.46 2.92
C ILE A 195 11.92 32.43 4.23
N ASN A 196 11.27 32.06 5.33
CA ASN A 196 11.91 31.72 6.60
C ASN A 196 12.05 30.19 6.69
N LEU A 197 13.25 29.67 6.48
CA LEU A 197 13.51 28.23 6.46
C LEU A 197 13.29 27.54 7.80
N ASP A 198 13.47 28.24 8.91
CA ASP A 198 13.26 27.66 10.25
C ASP A 198 11.77 27.45 10.50
N GLN A 199 10.93 28.46 10.21
CA GLN A 199 9.48 28.32 10.32
C GLN A 199 8.93 27.24 9.36
N LEU A 200 9.45 27.16 8.12
CA LEU A 200 9.07 26.13 7.16
C LEU A 200 9.42 24.72 7.68
N ARG A 201 10.59 24.59 8.31
CA ARG A 201 11.04 23.34 8.93
C ARG A 201 10.19 22.95 10.12
N GLU A 202 9.84 23.93 10.98
CA GLU A 202 8.95 23.72 12.12
C GLU A 202 7.55 23.28 11.68
N TRP A 203 6.98 23.95 10.68
CA TRP A 203 5.68 23.57 10.11
C TRP A 203 5.71 22.14 9.57
N LYS A 204 6.69 21.77 8.76
CA LYS A 204 6.89 20.42 8.26
C LYS A 204 7.01 19.40 9.41
N ASN A 205 7.79 19.69 10.44
CA ASN A 205 7.94 18.83 11.62
C ASN A 205 6.63 18.72 12.42
N GLY A 206 5.84 19.77 12.48
CA GLY A 206 4.52 19.79 13.11
C GLY A 206 3.57 18.78 12.47
N ILE A 207 3.51 18.74 11.14
CA ILE A 207 2.68 17.79 10.40
C ILE A 207 3.13 16.33 10.67
N VAL A 208 4.44 16.07 10.62
CA VAL A 208 4.98 14.73 10.93
C VAL A 208 4.62 14.32 12.37
N ASN A 209 4.77 15.22 13.33
CA ASN A 209 4.43 14.94 14.74
C ASN A 209 2.93 14.67 14.92
N GLN A 210 2.07 15.44 14.28
CA GLN A 210 0.62 15.23 14.33
C GLN A 210 0.24 13.84 13.84
N LEU A 211 0.73 13.44 12.67
CA LEU A 211 0.42 12.13 12.09
C LEU A 211 0.97 10.97 12.91
N THR A 212 2.23 11.06 13.36
CA THR A 212 2.83 9.99 14.17
C THR A 212 2.19 9.85 15.55
N THR A 213 1.72 10.97 16.13
CA THR A 213 0.94 10.96 17.38
C THR A 213 -0.44 10.33 17.15
N GLY A 214 -1.10 10.64 16.01
CA GLY A 214 -2.35 10.01 15.61
C GLY A 214 -2.22 8.50 15.52
N LEU A 215 -1.17 7.99 14.86
CA LEU A 215 -0.91 6.55 14.79
C LEU A 215 -0.73 5.90 16.16
N LYS A 216 0.00 6.54 17.09
CA LYS A 216 0.13 6.03 18.47
C LYS A 216 -1.22 5.94 19.18
N SER A 217 -2.08 6.93 18.97
CA SER A 217 -3.43 6.94 19.53
C SER A 217 -4.28 5.80 18.96
N LEU A 218 -4.20 5.57 17.65
CA LEU A 218 -4.89 4.47 16.96
C LEU A 218 -4.40 3.09 17.44
N ALA A 219 -3.08 2.93 17.63
CA ALA A 219 -2.51 1.70 18.19
C ALA A 219 -3.03 1.43 19.60
N LYS A 220 -3.08 2.47 20.44
CA LYS A 220 -3.60 2.37 21.81
C LYS A 220 -5.09 1.98 21.83
N GLN A 221 -5.92 2.59 20.99
CA GLN A 221 -7.35 2.28 20.88
C GLN A 221 -7.58 0.82 20.49
N ARG A 222 -6.74 0.27 19.61
CA ARG A 222 -6.79 -1.13 19.14
C ARG A 222 -6.03 -2.10 20.04
N LYS A 223 -5.46 -1.63 21.15
CA LYS A 223 -4.66 -2.44 22.07
C LYS A 223 -3.45 -3.11 21.42
N VAL A 224 -2.93 -2.54 20.33
CA VAL A 224 -1.68 -3.00 19.71
C VAL A 224 -0.53 -2.64 20.63
N GLN A 225 0.22 -3.65 21.07
CA GLN A 225 1.42 -3.45 21.89
C GLN A 225 2.59 -3.04 21.02
N ILE A 226 3.15 -1.85 21.28
CA ILE A 226 4.33 -1.36 20.56
C ILE A 226 5.57 -1.69 21.40
N VAL A 227 6.51 -2.43 20.81
CA VAL A 227 7.81 -2.76 21.41
C VAL A 227 8.89 -2.03 20.62
N SER A 228 9.70 -1.22 21.33
CA SER A 228 10.78 -0.46 20.69
C SER A 228 12.10 -1.23 20.77
N GLY A 229 12.71 -1.47 19.62
CA GLY A 229 14.00 -2.16 19.53
C GLY A 229 14.25 -2.76 18.15
N VAL A 230 15.46 -3.29 17.98
CA VAL A 230 15.85 -4.04 16.77
C VAL A 230 15.45 -5.49 16.95
N GLY A 231 14.59 -5.98 16.05
CA GLY A 231 14.12 -7.38 16.06
C GLY A 231 14.97 -8.26 15.16
N GLU A 232 15.34 -9.43 15.67
CA GLU A 232 16.06 -10.49 14.96
C GLU A 232 15.30 -11.80 15.16
N PHE A 233 14.99 -12.51 14.07
CA PHE A 233 14.32 -13.80 14.16
C PHE A 233 15.23 -14.84 14.78
N LEU A 234 14.73 -15.54 15.79
CA LEU A 234 15.39 -16.70 16.39
C LEU A 234 14.95 -17.98 15.65
N ASP A 235 13.68 -18.06 15.30
CA ASP A 235 13.08 -19.11 14.50
C ASP A 235 11.79 -18.59 13.80
N GLN A 236 10.94 -19.50 13.32
CA GLN A 236 9.70 -19.14 12.58
C GLN A 236 8.67 -18.42 13.46
N ASN A 237 8.73 -18.59 14.78
CA ASN A 237 7.73 -18.14 15.73
C ASN A 237 8.29 -17.24 16.83
N HIS A 238 9.61 -17.02 16.87
CA HIS A 238 10.26 -16.25 17.92
C HIS A 238 11.13 -15.13 17.36
N LEU A 239 10.99 -13.95 17.94
CA LEU A 239 11.76 -12.75 17.64
C LEU A 239 12.49 -12.27 18.89
N CYS A 240 13.79 -12.09 18.83
CA CYS A 240 14.56 -11.39 19.85
C CYS A 240 14.52 -9.89 19.54
N VAL A 241 14.09 -9.07 20.49
CA VAL A 241 14.12 -7.62 20.37
C VAL A 241 15.16 -7.05 21.31
N THR A 242 16.12 -6.31 20.76
CA THR A 242 17.13 -5.58 21.51
C THR A 242 16.78 -4.10 21.55
N ASP A 243 16.56 -3.56 22.74
CA ASP A 243 16.21 -2.14 22.94
C ASP A 243 17.46 -1.22 22.90
N ALA A 244 17.25 0.08 23.06
CA ALA A 244 18.32 1.08 23.03
C ALA A 244 19.33 0.95 24.19
N GLU A 245 18.97 0.24 25.26
CA GLU A 245 19.82 -0.03 26.44
C GLU A 245 20.50 -1.40 26.36
N ALA A 246 20.46 -2.04 25.19
CA ALA A 246 20.96 -3.39 24.91
C ALA A 246 20.26 -4.51 25.73
N LYS A 247 19.09 -4.24 26.29
CA LYS A 247 18.26 -5.26 26.95
C LYS A 247 17.53 -6.08 25.88
N LYS A 248 17.60 -7.40 26.05
CA LYS A 248 16.94 -8.35 25.14
C LYS A 248 15.62 -8.83 25.73
N SER A 249 14.61 -8.95 24.88
CA SER A 249 13.35 -9.61 25.18
C SER A 249 12.94 -10.49 24.01
N THR A 250 12.32 -11.63 24.29
CA THR A 250 11.84 -12.58 23.28
C THR A 250 10.32 -12.49 23.16
N ILE A 251 9.84 -12.40 21.93
CA ILE A 251 8.43 -12.36 21.57
C ILE A 251 8.10 -13.59 20.77
#